data_0bb8fe08004b1f917c9ece2a8e73cc55
#
_entry.id   0bb8fe08004b1f917c9ece2a8e73cc55
#
_cell.length_a   1.000
_cell.length_b   1.000
_cell.length_c   1.000
_cell.angle_alpha   90.00
_cell.angle_beta   90.00
_cell.angle_gamma   90.00
#
_symmetry.space_group_name_H-M   'P 1'
#
loop_
_entity.id
_entity.type
_entity.pdbx_description
1 polymer ?
#
loop_
_entity_poly.entity_id
_entity_poly.type
_entity_poly.pdbx_seq_one_letter_code
_entity_poly.pdbx_strand_id
1 'polypeptide(L)'
;MSETRAATTDADETAAGSPAEDAARRPGAGQDAAAEFELLYRAQVDAITAYFARRSPDPQTVADLTADTFVQAIASFGSFDPRRGTGRGWLFGIARRVYAGHCEARSRQQERVARLAGRRELEPDQVGELLDRIDAERAGRALVAALAALPETDRALVELVDVAGLTPKEAAAALGLTAGAARMRLLRSRAQLRKTPDVTRGEDDPT
;
A
#
# COMPACT_ATOMS: atom_id res chain seq x y z
N MET A 1 -17.05 38.07 69.90
CA MET A 1 -18.05 36.97 69.96
C MET A 1 -18.73 36.93 68.61
N SER A 2 -18.43 35.94 67.85
CA SER A 2 -19.29 35.34 66.86
C SER A 2 -18.40 34.47 65.94
N GLU A 3 -18.56 33.17 66.12
CA GLU A 3 -17.94 32.12 65.36
C GLU A 3 -18.55 32.07 63.97
N THR A 4 -17.69 32.00 62.95
CA THR A 4 -18.11 31.63 61.57
C THR A 4 -17.51 30.29 61.22
N ARG A 5 -18.39 29.30 61.07
CA ARG A 5 -18.15 27.91 60.76
C ARG A 5 -17.84 27.73 59.30
N ALA A 6 -16.66 27.21 58.98
CA ALA A 6 -16.28 26.81 57.62
C ALA A 6 -17.02 25.53 57.20
N ALA A 7 -17.71 25.57 56.06
CA ALA A 7 -18.26 24.39 55.38
C ALA A 7 -17.26 23.90 54.33
N THR A 8 -16.73 22.70 54.57
CA THR A 8 -15.92 21.96 53.62
C THR A 8 -16.87 21.28 52.62
N THR A 9 -16.80 21.69 51.36
CA THR A 9 -17.49 20.98 50.26
C THR A 9 -16.51 20.01 49.65
N ASP A 10 -16.75 18.75 49.89
CA ASP A 10 -16.05 17.63 49.25
C ASP A 10 -16.64 17.46 47.86
N ALA A 11 -15.85 17.78 46.82
CA ALA A 11 -16.22 17.54 45.44
C ALA A 11 -15.61 16.19 45.01
N ASP A 12 -16.44 15.18 45.09
CA ASP A 12 -16.18 13.86 44.50
C ASP A 12 -16.14 13.99 42.97
N GLU A 13 -14.93 14.17 42.42
CA GLU A 13 -14.67 14.20 40.97
C GLU A 13 -14.54 12.77 40.46
N THR A 14 -15.70 12.16 40.19
CA THR A 14 -15.79 10.86 39.53
C THR A 14 -15.25 11.00 38.09
N ALA A 15 -13.96 10.67 37.91
CA ALA A 15 -13.34 10.55 36.60
C ALA A 15 -14.03 9.42 35.81
N ALA A 16 -14.95 9.82 34.93
CA ALA A 16 -15.51 8.92 33.90
C ALA A 16 -14.45 8.56 32.92
N GLY A 17 -13.83 7.39 33.05
CA GLY A 17 -12.91 6.79 32.09
C GLY A 17 -13.56 6.72 30.72
N SER A 18 -12.80 7.08 29.67
CA SER A 18 -13.25 7.03 28.30
C SER A 18 -13.64 5.59 27.91
N PRO A 19 -14.76 5.37 27.18
CA PRO A 19 -15.20 4.02 26.77
C PRO A 19 -14.15 3.25 25.93
N ALA A 20 -13.15 3.94 25.37
CA ALA A 20 -12.03 3.32 24.69
C ALA A 20 -11.00 2.69 25.65
N GLU A 21 -10.83 3.23 26.87
CA GLU A 21 -9.92 2.68 27.88
C GLU A 21 -10.52 1.46 28.60
N ASP A 22 -11.84 1.38 28.70
CA ASP A 22 -12.53 0.24 29.33
C ASP A 22 -12.59 -0.98 28.37
N ALA A 23 -12.60 -0.77 27.04
CA ALA A 23 -12.48 -1.84 26.03
C ALA A 23 -11.10 -2.51 26.03
N ALA A 24 -10.04 -1.78 26.37
CA ALA A 24 -8.66 -2.29 26.44
C ALA A 24 -8.37 -3.14 27.69
N ARG A 25 -9.25 -3.09 28.71
CA ARG A 25 -9.07 -3.76 30.01
C ARG A 25 -9.74 -5.12 30.13
N ARG A 26 -10.44 -5.62 29.13
CA ARG A 26 -11.05 -6.96 29.18
C ARG A 26 -9.98 -8.03 29.09
N PRO A 27 -9.77 -8.89 30.13
CA PRO A 27 -8.86 -10.02 30.04
C PRO A 27 -9.39 -10.98 28.94
N GLY A 28 -8.64 -11.14 27.85
CA GLY A 28 -9.04 -11.92 26.68
C GLY A 28 -9.09 -11.13 25.36
N ALA A 29 -9.45 -9.85 25.39
CA ALA A 29 -9.55 -9.04 24.15
C ALA A 29 -8.25 -8.95 23.35
N GLY A 30 -7.09 -8.96 24.00
CA GLY A 30 -5.79 -8.99 23.35
C GLY A 30 -5.45 -10.36 22.76
N GLN A 31 -5.90 -11.46 23.34
CA GLN A 31 -5.68 -12.81 22.83
C GLN A 31 -6.57 -13.08 21.63
N ASP A 32 -7.83 -12.63 21.67
CA ASP A 32 -8.74 -12.73 20.54
C ASP A 32 -8.26 -11.93 19.34
N ALA A 33 -7.78 -10.70 19.56
CA ALA A 33 -7.20 -9.85 18.51
C ALA A 33 -5.92 -10.45 17.90
N ALA A 34 -5.07 -11.06 18.73
CA ALA A 34 -3.87 -11.74 18.25
C ALA A 34 -4.20 -12.96 17.39
N ALA A 35 -5.19 -13.78 17.82
CA ALA A 35 -5.64 -14.94 17.06
C ALA A 35 -6.29 -14.52 15.71
N GLU A 36 -7.10 -13.46 15.73
CA GLU A 36 -7.72 -12.91 14.52
C GLU A 36 -6.65 -12.38 13.54
N PHE A 37 -5.65 -11.65 14.06
CA PHE A 37 -4.54 -11.18 13.26
C PHE A 37 -3.71 -12.34 12.68
N GLU A 38 -3.47 -13.41 13.44
CA GLU A 38 -2.75 -14.59 12.97
C GLU A 38 -3.47 -15.24 11.78
N LEU A 39 -4.79 -15.36 11.84
CA LEU A 39 -5.59 -15.88 10.73
C LEU A 39 -5.46 -14.98 9.49
N LEU A 40 -5.52 -13.67 9.66
CA LEU A 40 -5.32 -12.72 8.57
C LEU A 40 -3.92 -12.82 7.98
N TYR A 41 -2.89 -12.93 8.83
CA TYR A 41 -1.51 -13.10 8.41
C TYR A 41 -1.35 -14.35 7.53
N ARG A 42 -1.77 -15.52 8.04
CA ARG A 42 -1.67 -16.80 7.31
C ARG A 42 -2.42 -16.79 5.99
N ALA A 43 -3.57 -16.13 5.94
CA ALA A 43 -4.38 -16.04 4.74
C ALA A 43 -3.80 -15.07 3.68
N GLN A 44 -2.93 -14.12 4.06
CA GLN A 44 -2.54 -13.05 3.16
C GLN A 44 -1.03 -12.93 2.93
N VAL A 45 -0.18 -13.62 3.69
CA VAL A 45 1.28 -13.46 3.59
C VAL A 45 1.80 -13.76 2.18
N ASP A 46 1.33 -14.82 1.54
CA ASP A 46 1.75 -15.17 0.18
C ASP A 46 1.27 -14.12 -0.84
N ALA A 47 0.06 -13.60 -0.67
CA ALA A 47 -0.50 -12.59 -1.56
C ALA A 47 0.25 -11.24 -1.45
N ILE A 48 0.64 -10.84 -0.25
CA ILE A 48 1.45 -9.63 0.00
C ILE A 48 2.88 -9.82 -0.52
N THR A 49 3.50 -10.98 -0.27
CA THR A 49 4.82 -11.30 -0.81
C THR A 49 4.81 -11.27 -2.34
N ALA A 50 3.81 -11.89 -2.98
CA ALA A 50 3.64 -11.86 -4.43
C ALA A 50 3.36 -10.45 -4.97
N TYR A 51 2.69 -9.58 -4.18
CA TYR A 51 2.49 -8.18 -4.53
C TYR A 51 3.82 -7.44 -4.65
N PHE A 52 4.76 -7.64 -3.73
CA PHE A 52 6.08 -7.02 -3.77
C PHE A 52 7.02 -7.69 -4.78
N ALA A 53 6.97 -9.02 -4.93
CA ALA A 53 7.79 -9.75 -5.91
C ALA A 53 7.55 -9.31 -7.35
N ARG A 54 6.32 -8.89 -7.68
CA ARG A 54 6.00 -8.29 -8.99
C ARG A 54 6.53 -6.86 -9.17
N ARG A 55 7.02 -6.21 -8.11
CA ARG A 55 7.47 -4.81 -8.07
C ARG A 55 8.95 -4.63 -7.81
N SER A 56 9.60 -5.63 -7.26
CA SER A 56 11.03 -5.65 -7.00
C SER A 56 11.62 -6.99 -7.43
N PRO A 57 12.70 -6.99 -8.20
CA PRO A 57 13.43 -8.21 -8.55
C PRO A 57 14.34 -8.70 -7.40
N ASP A 58 14.59 -7.86 -6.40
CA ASP A 58 15.45 -8.17 -5.27
C ASP A 58 14.68 -8.89 -4.16
N PRO A 59 15.01 -10.18 -3.86
CA PRO A 59 14.32 -10.96 -2.84
C PRO A 59 14.42 -10.35 -1.44
N GLN A 60 15.53 -9.69 -1.11
CA GLN A 60 15.70 -9.05 0.20
C GLN A 60 14.72 -7.88 0.36
N THR A 61 14.64 -7.02 -0.65
CA THR A 61 13.65 -5.93 -0.68
C THR A 61 12.22 -6.45 -0.55
N VAL A 62 11.89 -7.57 -1.21
CA VAL A 62 10.57 -8.20 -1.11
C VAL A 62 10.30 -8.66 0.32
N ALA A 63 11.27 -9.32 0.96
CA ALA A 63 11.14 -9.78 2.35
C ALA A 63 10.96 -8.61 3.32
N ASP A 64 11.78 -7.56 3.20
CA ASP A 64 11.73 -6.39 4.06
C ASP A 64 10.38 -5.65 3.94
N LEU A 65 9.89 -5.40 2.72
CA LEU A 65 8.60 -4.76 2.49
C LEU A 65 7.42 -5.60 2.99
N THR A 66 7.52 -6.93 2.88
CA THR A 66 6.52 -7.84 3.42
C THR A 66 6.51 -7.76 4.94
N ALA A 67 7.67 -7.82 5.58
CA ALA A 67 7.80 -7.69 7.03
C ALA A 67 7.28 -6.34 7.53
N ASP A 68 7.70 -5.24 6.93
CA ASP A 68 7.25 -3.88 7.26
C ASP A 68 5.73 -3.74 7.16
N THR A 69 5.12 -4.37 6.14
CA THR A 69 3.66 -4.37 5.98
C THR A 69 2.97 -5.02 7.17
N PHE A 70 3.45 -6.19 7.62
CA PHE A 70 2.83 -6.89 8.75
C PHE A 70 3.16 -6.24 10.09
N VAL A 71 4.33 -5.63 10.26
CA VAL A 71 4.66 -4.82 11.44
C VAL A 71 3.71 -3.62 11.56
N GLN A 72 3.47 -2.90 10.47
CA GLN A 72 2.50 -1.79 10.48
C GLN A 72 1.06 -2.29 10.66
N ALA A 73 0.73 -3.45 10.09
CA ALA A 73 -0.58 -4.05 10.23
C ALA A 73 -0.86 -4.43 11.69
N ILE A 74 0.05 -5.15 12.38
CA ILE A 74 -0.16 -5.52 13.78
C ILE A 74 -0.26 -4.28 14.68
N ALA A 75 0.58 -3.27 14.44
CA ALA A 75 0.57 -2.02 15.19
C ALA A 75 -0.75 -1.23 15.05
N SER A 76 -1.45 -1.39 13.91
CA SER A 76 -2.70 -0.68 13.60
C SER A 76 -3.94 -1.58 13.59
N PHE A 77 -3.82 -2.86 13.97
CA PHE A 77 -4.91 -3.83 13.90
C PHE A 77 -6.12 -3.43 14.75
N GLY A 78 -5.89 -2.85 15.91
CA GLY A 78 -6.96 -2.34 16.77
C GLY A 78 -7.82 -1.23 16.13
N SER A 79 -7.35 -0.61 15.05
CA SER A 79 -8.11 0.40 14.28
C SER A 79 -8.85 -0.19 13.07
N PHE A 80 -8.67 -1.48 12.80
CA PHE A 80 -9.37 -2.15 11.70
C PHE A 80 -10.85 -2.31 12.00
N ASP A 81 -11.70 -1.81 11.11
CA ASP A 81 -13.15 -1.94 11.20
C ASP A 81 -13.69 -2.81 10.05
N PRO A 82 -14.16 -4.05 10.33
CA PRO A 82 -14.69 -4.96 9.31
C PRO A 82 -15.90 -4.39 8.53
N ARG A 83 -16.61 -3.41 9.12
CA ARG A 83 -17.76 -2.75 8.47
C ARG A 83 -17.31 -1.84 7.31
N ARG A 84 -16.08 -1.35 7.35
CA ARG A 84 -15.49 -0.46 6.35
C ARG A 84 -14.82 -1.19 5.20
N GLY A 85 -14.52 -2.49 5.35
CA GLY A 85 -13.89 -3.28 4.31
C GLY A 85 -13.40 -4.63 4.78
N THR A 86 -12.82 -5.41 3.86
CA THR A 86 -12.21 -6.70 4.19
C THR A 86 -10.82 -6.50 4.80
N GLY A 87 -10.38 -7.43 5.66
CA GLY A 87 -9.02 -7.46 6.19
C GLY A 87 -7.97 -7.49 5.07
N ARG A 88 -8.27 -8.21 3.97
CA ARG A 88 -7.43 -8.21 2.77
C ARG A 88 -7.29 -6.81 2.17
N GLY A 89 -8.38 -6.12 1.88
CA GLY A 89 -8.35 -4.76 1.30
C GLY A 89 -7.61 -3.76 2.20
N TRP A 90 -7.84 -3.84 3.52
CA TRP A 90 -7.14 -3.02 4.51
C TRP A 90 -5.63 -3.28 4.51
N LEU A 91 -5.20 -4.55 4.49
CA LEU A 91 -3.79 -4.95 4.48
C LEU A 91 -3.08 -4.49 3.20
N PHE A 92 -3.74 -4.62 2.02
CA PHE A 92 -3.19 -4.09 0.78
C PHE A 92 -3.10 -2.56 0.75
N GLY A 93 -3.99 -1.87 1.46
CA GLY A 93 -3.87 -0.43 1.70
C GLY A 93 -2.60 -0.07 2.49
N ILE A 94 -2.20 -0.91 3.46
CA ILE A 94 -0.93 -0.76 4.19
C ILE A 94 0.25 -1.06 3.26
N ALA A 95 0.25 -2.21 2.57
CA ALA A 95 1.31 -2.61 1.65
C ALA A 95 1.61 -1.55 0.59
N ARG A 96 0.57 -0.91 0.05
CA ARG A 96 0.73 0.20 -0.90
C ARG A 96 1.48 1.39 -0.28
N ARG A 97 1.15 1.78 0.95
CA ARG A 97 1.83 2.89 1.64
C ARG A 97 3.29 2.57 1.93
N VAL A 98 3.56 1.34 2.37
CA VAL A 98 4.92 0.83 2.59
C VAL A 98 5.72 0.92 1.28
N TYR A 99 5.16 0.45 0.18
CA TYR A 99 5.83 0.50 -1.13
C TYR A 99 6.06 1.93 -1.62
N ALA A 100 5.11 2.83 -1.46
CA ALA A 100 5.26 4.23 -1.83
C ALA A 100 6.42 4.89 -1.05
N GLY A 101 6.49 4.68 0.27
CA GLY A 101 7.60 5.16 1.10
C GLY A 101 8.96 4.61 0.67
N HIS A 102 9.02 3.32 0.29
CA HIS A 102 10.23 2.70 -0.25
C HIS A 102 10.68 3.36 -1.56
N CYS A 103 9.76 3.57 -2.50
CA CYS A 103 10.06 4.23 -3.78
C CYS A 103 10.59 5.66 -3.58
N GLU A 104 9.98 6.43 -2.68
CA GLU A 104 10.44 7.78 -2.34
C GLU A 104 11.84 7.76 -1.69
N ALA A 105 12.11 6.83 -0.78
CA ALA A 105 13.42 6.68 -0.15
C ALA A 105 14.50 6.33 -1.18
N ARG A 106 14.18 5.39 -2.10
CA ARG A 106 15.07 4.98 -3.18
C ARG A 106 15.36 6.13 -4.15
N SER A 107 14.35 6.91 -4.54
CA SER A 107 14.52 8.08 -5.41
C SER A 107 15.45 9.11 -4.76
N ARG A 108 15.23 9.45 -3.49
CA ARG A 108 16.11 10.35 -2.74
C ARG A 108 17.56 9.84 -2.65
N GLN A 109 17.73 8.52 -2.49
CA GLN A 109 19.06 7.91 -2.45
C GLN A 109 19.76 7.97 -3.81
N GLN A 110 19.04 7.67 -4.91
CA GLN A 110 19.58 7.78 -6.27
C GLN A 110 19.99 9.21 -6.62
N GLU A 111 19.19 10.21 -6.24
CA GLU A 111 19.52 11.61 -6.43
C GLU A 111 20.79 12.03 -5.65
N ARG A 112 20.99 11.48 -4.43
CA ARG A 112 22.22 11.72 -3.64
C ARG A 112 23.43 11.10 -4.33
N VAL A 113 23.31 9.85 -4.77
CA VAL A 113 24.40 9.13 -5.47
C VAL A 113 24.72 9.83 -6.80
N ALA A 114 23.72 10.23 -7.58
CA ALA A 114 23.92 10.95 -8.85
C ALA A 114 24.63 12.31 -8.66
N ARG A 115 24.35 13.02 -7.56
CA ARG A 115 25.08 14.25 -7.20
C ARG A 115 26.54 14.01 -6.82
N LEU A 116 26.87 12.84 -6.23
CA LEU A 116 28.22 12.49 -5.81
C LEU A 116 29.03 11.83 -6.94
N ALA A 117 28.38 11.14 -7.85
CA ALA A 117 29.01 10.27 -8.86
C ALA A 117 29.28 10.98 -10.17
N GLY A 118 29.54 12.23 -10.25
CA GLY A 118 29.93 12.91 -11.49
C GLY A 118 29.96 11.98 -12.71
N ARG A 119 29.31 12.36 -13.79
CA ARG A 119 29.10 11.63 -15.06
C ARG A 119 30.16 10.56 -15.34
N ARG A 120 29.78 9.29 -15.28
CA ARG A 120 30.61 8.17 -15.74
C ARG A 120 30.12 7.75 -17.13
N GLU A 121 30.94 7.86 -18.13
CA GLU A 121 30.68 7.38 -19.51
C GLU A 121 30.67 5.85 -19.53
N LEU A 122 29.74 5.26 -20.31
CA LEU A 122 29.59 3.82 -20.49
C LEU A 122 30.53 3.34 -21.62
N GLU A 123 31.15 2.16 -21.45
CA GLU A 123 32.01 1.53 -22.45
C GLU A 123 31.22 0.78 -23.54
N PRO A 124 31.79 0.67 -24.81
CA PRO A 124 31.00 0.31 -26.02
C PRO A 124 30.67 -1.17 -26.22
N ASP A 125 31.08 -2.11 -25.38
CA ASP A 125 31.13 -3.54 -25.76
C ASP A 125 29.89 -4.37 -25.37
N GLN A 126 28.76 -3.75 -25.04
CA GLN A 126 27.53 -4.41 -24.59
C GLN A 126 26.32 -4.15 -25.51
N VAL A 127 26.54 -3.82 -26.77
CA VAL A 127 25.47 -3.26 -27.66
C VAL A 127 24.51 -4.32 -28.21
N GLY A 128 24.91 -5.58 -28.38
CA GLY A 128 24.08 -6.62 -29.02
C GLY A 128 22.98 -7.20 -28.12
N GLU A 129 23.32 -7.56 -26.89
CA GLU A 129 22.34 -8.01 -25.88
C GLU A 129 21.45 -6.87 -25.35
N LEU A 130 21.88 -5.63 -25.60
CA LEU A 130 21.16 -4.43 -25.17
C LEU A 130 19.95 -4.15 -26.08
N LEU A 131 19.96 -4.51 -27.34
CA LEU A 131 18.91 -4.17 -28.30
C LEU A 131 17.61 -4.95 -28.07
N ASP A 132 17.67 -6.26 -27.80
CA ASP A 132 16.48 -7.07 -27.47
C ASP A 132 15.90 -6.71 -26.10
N ARG A 133 16.78 -6.31 -25.16
CA ARG A 133 16.36 -5.71 -23.88
C ARG A 133 15.73 -4.34 -24.04
N ILE A 134 16.19 -3.54 -25.02
CA ILE A 134 15.71 -2.17 -25.24
C ILE A 134 14.26 -2.15 -25.70
N ASP A 135 13.77 -3.11 -26.49
CA ASP A 135 12.39 -3.12 -26.97
C ASP A 135 11.41 -3.59 -25.90
N ALA A 136 11.74 -4.64 -25.14
CA ALA A 136 10.98 -5.02 -23.96
C ALA A 136 11.03 -3.94 -22.85
N GLU A 137 12.16 -3.26 -22.69
CA GLU A 137 12.31 -2.13 -21.77
C GLU A 137 11.60 -0.86 -22.29
N ARG A 138 11.47 -0.65 -23.61
CA ARG A 138 10.69 0.47 -24.17
C ARG A 138 9.20 0.28 -23.92
N ALA A 139 8.64 -0.91 -24.19
CA ALA A 139 7.24 -1.22 -23.87
C ALA A 139 6.98 -1.13 -22.37
N GLY A 140 7.88 -1.68 -21.55
CA GLY A 140 7.82 -1.55 -20.10
C GLY A 140 7.92 -0.10 -19.62
N ARG A 141 8.82 0.70 -20.20
CA ARG A 141 8.95 2.14 -19.87
C ARG A 141 7.73 2.94 -20.32
N ALA A 142 7.15 2.65 -21.47
CA ALA A 142 5.93 3.30 -21.95
C ALA A 142 4.75 3.01 -21.02
N LEU A 143 4.58 1.75 -20.58
CA LEU A 143 3.56 1.37 -19.61
C LEU A 143 3.77 2.04 -18.25
N VAL A 144 5.02 2.04 -17.75
CA VAL A 144 5.38 2.71 -16.48
C VAL A 144 5.11 4.21 -16.58
N ALA A 145 5.48 4.85 -17.68
CA ALA A 145 5.21 6.26 -17.93
C ALA A 145 3.71 6.55 -18.02
N ALA A 146 2.94 5.69 -18.71
CA ALA A 146 1.49 5.81 -18.80
C ALA A 146 0.80 5.63 -17.43
N LEU A 147 1.27 4.68 -16.62
CA LEU A 147 0.80 4.50 -15.24
C LEU A 147 1.17 5.71 -14.37
N ALA A 148 2.38 6.24 -14.51
CA ALA A 148 2.83 7.42 -13.78
C ALA A 148 2.04 8.69 -14.15
N ALA A 149 1.54 8.78 -15.38
CA ALA A 149 0.69 9.88 -15.85
C ALA A 149 -0.74 9.82 -15.31
N LEU A 150 -1.18 8.68 -14.76
CA LEU A 150 -2.48 8.59 -14.08
C LEU A 150 -2.46 9.38 -12.77
N PRO A 151 -3.58 10.01 -12.38
CA PRO A 151 -3.76 10.51 -11.03
C PRO A 151 -3.42 9.43 -10.00
N GLU A 152 -2.83 9.78 -8.87
CA GLU A 152 -2.35 8.82 -7.87
C GLU A 152 -3.39 7.77 -7.46
N THR A 153 -4.61 8.21 -7.20
CA THR A 153 -5.73 7.33 -6.82
C THR A 153 -6.11 6.35 -7.95
N ASP A 154 -6.07 6.80 -9.21
CA ASP A 154 -6.43 5.99 -10.37
C ASP A 154 -5.34 4.95 -10.65
N ARG A 155 -4.06 5.33 -10.55
CA ARG A 155 -2.92 4.43 -10.60
C ARG A 155 -3.01 3.36 -9.51
N ALA A 156 -3.27 3.78 -8.26
CA ALA A 156 -3.42 2.86 -7.15
C ALA A 156 -4.58 1.86 -7.35
N LEU A 157 -5.69 2.29 -7.93
CA LEU A 157 -6.80 1.40 -8.28
C LEU A 157 -6.40 0.33 -9.30
N VAL A 158 -5.71 0.73 -10.38
CA VAL A 158 -5.20 -0.20 -11.41
C VAL A 158 -4.24 -1.19 -10.78
N GLU A 159 -3.28 -0.71 -9.98
CA GLU A 159 -2.31 -1.58 -9.31
C GLU A 159 -2.98 -2.60 -8.38
N LEU A 160 -3.96 -2.17 -7.57
CA LEU A 160 -4.64 -3.06 -6.63
C LEU A 160 -5.53 -4.08 -7.35
N VAL A 161 -6.21 -3.69 -8.41
CA VAL A 161 -7.13 -4.59 -9.11
C VAL A 161 -6.41 -5.44 -10.14
N ASP A 162 -5.65 -4.83 -11.05
CA ASP A 162 -5.10 -5.52 -12.21
C ASP A 162 -3.78 -6.26 -11.90
N VAL A 163 -3.01 -5.76 -10.91
CA VAL A 163 -1.74 -6.37 -10.54
C VAL A 163 -1.85 -7.20 -9.26
N ALA A 164 -2.51 -6.68 -8.21
CA ALA A 164 -2.64 -7.38 -6.94
C ALA A 164 -3.86 -8.33 -6.88
N GLY A 165 -4.76 -8.27 -7.88
CA GLY A 165 -5.91 -9.16 -7.99
C GLY A 165 -7.01 -8.91 -6.96
N LEU A 166 -7.11 -7.68 -6.44
CA LEU A 166 -8.23 -7.29 -5.58
C LEU A 166 -9.49 -7.08 -6.41
N THR A 167 -10.64 -7.35 -5.81
CA THR A 167 -11.91 -6.91 -6.40
C THR A 167 -12.00 -5.37 -6.38
N PRO A 168 -12.72 -4.75 -7.32
CA PRO A 168 -12.93 -3.30 -7.29
C PRO A 168 -13.54 -2.78 -5.99
N LYS A 169 -14.32 -3.61 -5.27
CA LYS A 169 -14.90 -3.29 -3.96
C LYS A 169 -13.81 -3.23 -2.87
N GLU A 170 -12.91 -4.20 -2.85
CA GLU A 170 -11.79 -4.24 -1.89
C GLU A 170 -10.81 -3.10 -2.14
N ALA A 171 -10.46 -2.84 -3.41
CA ALA A 171 -9.60 -1.73 -3.79
C ALA A 171 -10.22 -0.37 -3.43
N ALA A 172 -11.54 -0.22 -3.62
CA ALA A 172 -12.27 0.97 -3.20
C ALA A 172 -12.17 1.18 -1.68
N ALA A 173 -12.40 0.14 -0.88
CA ALA A 173 -12.28 0.20 0.58
C ALA A 173 -10.85 0.55 1.02
N ALA A 174 -9.82 -0.05 0.38
CA ALA A 174 -8.41 0.25 0.65
C ALA A 174 -8.03 1.71 0.39
N LEU A 175 -8.72 2.37 -0.54
CA LEU A 175 -8.46 3.74 -0.97
C LEU A 175 -9.46 4.77 -0.41
N GLY A 176 -10.42 4.34 0.43
CA GLY A 176 -11.46 5.22 0.97
C GLY A 176 -12.47 5.72 -0.07
N LEU A 177 -12.69 4.94 -1.14
CA LEU A 177 -13.60 5.27 -2.23
C LEU A 177 -14.92 4.49 -2.12
N THR A 178 -15.97 4.98 -2.79
CA THR A 178 -17.15 4.17 -3.05
C THR A 178 -16.89 3.17 -4.17
N ALA A 179 -17.55 1.99 -4.11
CA ALA A 179 -17.41 0.97 -5.15
C ALA A 179 -17.82 1.45 -6.55
N GLY A 180 -18.79 2.37 -6.64
CA GLY A 180 -19.21 3.01 -7.89
C GLY A 180 -18.12 3.92 -8.45
N ALA A 181 -17.54 4.79 -7.62
CA ALA A 181 -16.44 5.66 -8.02
C ALA A 181 -15.21 4.85 -8.48
N ALA A 182 -14.86 3.79 -7.77
CA ALA A 182 -13.74 2.92 -8.15
C ALA A 182 -13.96 2.27 -9.53
N ARG A 183 -15.14 1.72 -9.79
CA ARG A 183 -15.46 1.13 -11.09
C ARG A 183 -15.36 2.13 -12.24
N MET A 184 -15.90 3.33 -12.07
CA MET A 184 -15.84 4.38 -13.10
C MET A 184 -14.41 4.88 -13.34
N ARG A 185 -13.61 5.00 -12.27
CA ARG A 185 -12.18 5.37 -12.37
C ARG A 185 -11.38 4.29 -13.10
N LEU A 186 -11.54 3.01 -12.72
CA LEU A 186 -10.90 1.88 -13.40
C LEU A 186 -11.22 1.83 -14.89
N LEU A 187 -12.50 2.02 -15.27
CA LEU A 187 -12.90 2.04 -16.67
C LEU A 187 -12.16 3.12 -17.46
N ARG A 188 -12.08 4.34 -16.92
CA ARG A 188 -11.38 5.47 -17.56
C ARG A 188 -9.87 5.23 -17.62
N SER A 189 -9.26 4.79 -16.54
CA SER A 189 -7.82 4.53 -16.46
C SER A 189 -7.40 3.44 -17.43
N ARG A 190 -8.13 2.32 -17.51
CA ARG A 190 -7.86 1.26 -18.48
C ARG A 190 -8.05 1.72 -19.93
N ALA A 191 -9.04 2.59 -20.19
CA ALA A 191 -9.22 3.19 -21.52
C ALA A 191 -8.06 4.13 -21.89
N GLN A 192 -7.51 4.86 -20.93
CA GLN A 192 -6.33 5.72 -21.12
C GLN A 192 -5.09 4.89 -21.38
N LEU A 193 -4.84 3.84 -20.59
CA LEU A 193 -3.67 2.95 -20.76
C LEU A 193 -3.69 2.22 -22.10
N ARG A 194 -4.85 1.79 -22.62
CA ARG A 194 -4.98 1.17 -23.94
C ARG A 194 -4.69 2.12 -25.12
N LYS A 195 -4.72 3.42 -24.91
CA LYS A 195 -4.36 4.40 -25.96
C LYS A 195 -2.85 4.63 -26.07
N THR A 196 -2.06 4.04 -25.17
CA THR A 196 -0.61 4.15 -25.21
C THR A 196 -0.09 3.22 -26.33
N PRO A 197 0.59 3.73 -27.37
CA PRO A 197 0.79 3.03 -28.66
C PRO A 197 1.58 1.73 -28.61
N ASP A 198 2.24 1.41 -27.50
CA ASP A 198 3.19 0.29 -27.39
C ASP A 198 2.62 -0.95 -26.67
N VAL A 199 1.42 -0.86 -26.09
CA VAL A 199 0.79 -1.99 -25.37
C VAL A 199 -0.04 -2.88 -26.31
N THR A 200 -0.40 -2.40 -27.50
CA THR A 200 -1.28 -3.08 -28.46
C THR A 200 -0.55 -3.96 -29.48
N ARG A 201 0.79 -4.02 -29.47
CA ARG A 201 1.55 -4.78 -30.48
C ARG A 201 1.75 -6.26 -30.17
N GLY A 202 1.23 -6.75 -29.04
CA GLY A 202 1.36 -8.16 -28.60
C GLY A 202 0.18 -9.08 -28.93
N GLU A 203 -0.93 -8.58 -29.49
CA GLU A 203 -2.13 -9.38 -29.71
C GLU A 203 -2.53 -9.65 -31.16
N ASP A 204 -1.82 -9.10 -32.16
CA ASP A 204 -2.12 -9.33 -33.58
C ASP A 204 -0.88 -9.85 -34.34
N ASP A 205 -0.58 -11.15 -34.17
CA ASP A 205 0.13 -11.93 -35.19
C ASP A 205 -0.63 -13.24 -35.45
N PRO A 206 -1.57 -13.25 -36.42
CA PRO A 206 -2.20 -14.46 -36.90
C PRO A 206 -1.34 -15.05 -38.03
N THR A 207 -0.59 -16.11 -37.73
CA THR A 207 -0.14 -17.04 -38.80
C THR A 207 -0.31 -18.48 -38.37
#